data_fc855b8d4323df7decbb7e1712cfc818
#
_entry.id   fc855b8d4323df7decbb7e1712cfc818
#
_cell.length_a   1.000
_cell.length_b   1.000
_cell.length_c   1.000
_cell.angle_alpha   90.00
_cell.angle_beta   90.00
_cell.angle_gamma   90.00
#
_symmetry.space_group_name_H-M   'P 1'
#
loop_
_entity.id
_entity.type
_entity.pdbx_description
1 polymer ?
#
loop_
_entity_poly.entity_id
_entity_poly.type
_entity_poly.pdbx_seq_one_letter_code
_entity_poly.pdbx_strand_id
1 'polypeptide(L)'
;MKDKVIKIVGNKLDSLNVFIDDVYEEKKGNIKTCYVVLDSKDIIDLDTVVAATDILNPIIDKAGILPDDIDVLDIYAKEKGE
;
A
#
# COMPACT_ATOMS: atom_id res chain seq x y z
N MET A 1 5.20 0.80 -11.24
CA MET A 1 3.99 0.48 -10.45
C MET A 1 3.70 1.52 -9.36
N LYS A 2 4.70 1.97 -8.66
CA LYS A 2 4.53 2.99 -7.60
C LYS A 2 3.76 4.21 -8.09
N ASP A 3 4.16 4.77 -9.21
CA ASP A 3 3.52 5.98 -9.74
C ASP A 3 2.05 5.74 -10.11
N LYS A 4 1.73 4.57 -10.65
CA LYS A 4 0.36 4.22 -10.99
C LYS A 4 -0.51 4.11 -9.74
N VAL A 5 0.01 3.48 -8.69
CA VAL A 5 -0.72 3.34 -7.43
C VAL A 5 -0.97 4.71 -6.81
N ILE A 6 0.07 5.55 -6.74
CA ILE A 6 -0.06 6.90 -6.19
C ILE A 6 -1.10 7.70 -6.96
N LYS A 7 -1.09 7.59 -8.28
CA LYS A 7 -2.02 8.34 -9.13
C LYS A 7 -3.48 7.93 -8.91
N ILE A 8 -3.76 6.63 -8.82
CA ILE A 8 -5.14 6.17 -8.64
C ILE A 8 -5.64 6.40 -7.22
N VAL A 9 -4.76 6.38 -6.24
CA VAL A 9 -5.11 6.65 -4.85
C VAL A 9 -5.42 8.14 -4.65
N GLY A 10 -4.64 9.00 -5.32
CA GLY A 10 -4.84 10.45 -5.22
C GLY A 10 -4.77 10.91 -3.77
N ASN A 11 -5.82 11.60 -3.32
CA ASN A 11 -5.89 12.14 -1.97
C ASN A 11 -6.73 11.29 -1.00
N LYS A 12 -7.00 10.04 -1.35
CA LYS A 12 -7.88 9.17 -0.55
C LYS A 12 -7.33 8.86 0.84
N LEU A 13 -6.02 8.97 1.02
CA LEU A 13 -5.37 8.71 2.31
C LEU A 13 -5.15 9.97 3.13
N ASP A 14 -5.48 11.15 2.61
CA ASP A 14 -5.20 12.40 3.30
C ASP A 14 -5.88 12.49 4.67
N SER A 15 -7.09 11.94 4.79
CA SER A 15 -7.82 11.95 6.06
C SER A 15 -7.12 11.14 7.16
N LEU A 16 -6.24 10.23 6.78
CA LEU A 16 -5.47 9.40 7.71
C LEU A 16 -4.08 9.97 7.98
N ASN A 17 -3.71 11.07 7.32
CA ASN A 17 -2.39 11.69 7.42
C ASN A 17 -1.25 10.73 7.04
N VAL A 18 -1.51 9.85 6.10
CA VAL A 18 -0.51 8.92 5.58
C VAL A 18 -0.39 9.07 4.07
N PHE A 19 0.74 8.63 3.54
CA PHE A 19 0.99 8.64 2.10
C PHE A 19 1.74 7.37 1.72
N ILE A 20 1.74 7.07 0.42
CA ILE A 20 2.46 5.91 -0.09
C ILE A 20 3.93 6.28 -0.25
N ASP A 21 4.79 5.61 0.50
CA ASP A 21 6.24 5.80 0.44
C ASP A 21 6.86 4.99 -0.68
N ASP A 22 6.41 3.75 -0.85
CA ASP A 22 6.96 2.85 -1.85
C ASP A 22 5.96 1.77 -2.23
N VAL A 23 6.19 1.18 -3.41
CA VAL A 23 5.45 0.01 -3.87
C VAL A 23 6.48 -0.90 -4.54
N TYR A 24 6.57 -2.15 -4.10
CA TYR A 24 7.50 -3.10 -4.69
C TYR A 24 6.95 -4.52 -4.66
N GLU A 25 7.57 -5.39 -5.41
CA GLU A 25 7.18 -6.78 -5.52
C GLU A 25 8.29 -7.67 -4.97
N GLU A 26 7.89 -8.78 -4.35
CA GLU A 26 8.84 -9.78 -3.86
C GLU A 26 8.27 -11.16 -4.11
N LYS A 27 9.11 -12.06 -4.60
CA LYS A 27 8.72 -13.44 -4.85
C LYS A 27 9.44 -14.36 -3.88
N LYS A 28 8.66 -15.16 -3.14
CA LYS A 28 9.19 -16.18 -2.23
C LYS A 28 8.57 -17.53 -2.60
N GLY A 29 9.40 -18.45 -3.06
CA GLY A 29 8.91 -19.71 -3.57
C GLY A 29 8.00 -19.45 -4.76
N ASN A 30 6.76 -19.92 -4.68
CA ASN A 30 5.76 -19.73 -5.73
C ASN A 30 4.81 -18.56 -5.45
N ILE A 31 5.05 -17.81 -4.36
CA ILE A 31 4.17 -16.72 -3.96
C ILE A 31 4.80 -15.38 -4.33
N LYS A 32 4.08 -14.59 -5.10
CA LYS A 32 4.50 -13.24 -5.47
C LYS A 32 3.62 -12.23 -4.76
N THR A 33 4.24 -11.37 -3.96
CA THR A 33 3.56 -10.38 -3.15
C THR A 33 3.89 -8.97 -3.63
N CYS A 34 2.86 -8.14 -3.75
CA CYS A 34 3.03 -6.72 -3.97
C CYS A 34 2.92 -6.01 -2.63
N TYR A 35 3.94 -5.25 -2.27
CA TYR A 35 3.97 -4.50 -1.02
C TYR A 35 3.70 -3.03 -1.27
N VAL A 36 2.77 -2.47 -0.50
CA VAL A 36 2.52 -1.04 -0.48
C VAL A 36 2.97 -0.52 0.88
N VAL A 37 3.94 0.37 0.88
CA VAL A 37 4.55 0.89 2.10
C VAL A 37 3.99 2.26 2.39
N LEU A 38 3.42 2.44 3.57
CA LEU A 38 2.86 3.71 4.02
C LEU A 38 3.85 4.44 4.92
N ASP A 39 3.87 5.75 4.83
CA ASP A 39 4.65 6.59 5.72
C ASP A 39 3.83 7.81 6.14
N SER A 40 4.29 8.51 7.17
CA SER A 40 3.63 9.69 7.71
C SER A 40 4.69 10.52 8.45
N LYS A 41 4.33 11.75 8.77
CA LYS A 41 5.17 12.58 9.65
C LYS A 41 5.20 12.03 11.08
N ASP A 42 4.14 11.34 11.47
CA ASP A 42 3.97 10.80 12.81
C ASP A 42 4.04 9.28 12.79
N ILE A 43 3.99 8.67 13.96
CA ILE A 43 3.92 7.21 14.07
C ILE A 43 2.54 6.76 13.58
N ILE A 44 2.55 5.73 12.75
CA ILE A 44 1.33 5.13 12.21
C ILE A 44 0.94 3.95 13.09
N ASP A 45 -0.24 4.01 13.69
CA ASP A 45 -0.72 2.90 14.50
C ASP A 45 -1.40 1.82 13.64
N LEU A 46 -1.67 0.68 14.25
CA LEU A 46 -2.28 -0.45 13.55
C LEU A 46 -3.67 -0.10 13.00
N ASP A 47 -4.46 0.64 13.75
CA ASP A 47 -5.79 1.04 13.31
C ASP A 47 -5.74 1.87 12.03
N THR A 48 -4.75 2.74 11.92
CA THR A 48 -4.53 3.54 10.71
C THR A 48 -4.14 2.65 9.53
N VAL A 49 -3.29 1.66 9.74
CA VAL A 49 -2.91 0.70 8.70
C VAL A 49 -4.14 -0.07 8.21
N VAL A 50 -4.98 -0.52 9.12
CA VAL A 50 -6.22 -1.24 8.77
C VAL A 50 -7.15 -0.33 7.96
N ALA A 51 -7.34 0.91 8.40
CA ALA A 51 -8.18 1.87 7.68
C ALA A 51 -7.64 2.15 6.29
N ALA A 52 -6.33 2.33 6.15
CA ALA A 52 -5.70 2.54 4.85
C ALA A 52 -5.87 1.32 3.94
N THR A 53 -5.72 0.12 4.49
CA THR A 53 -5.92 -1.12 3.74
C THR A 53 -7.35 -1.21 3.21
N ASP A 54 -8.33 -0.86 4.03
CA ASP A 54 -9.74 -0.87 3.64
C ASP A 54 -10.04 0.13 2.52
N ILE A 55 -9.29 1.23 2.47
CA ILE A 55 -9.41 2.21 1.40
C ILE A 55 -8.72 1.72 0.13
N LEU A 56 -7.50 1.21 0.27
CA LEU A 56 -6.64 0.87 -0.87
C LEU A 56 -7.06 -0.39 -1.60
N ASN A 57 -7.49 -1.43 -0.88
CA ASN A 57 -7.84 -2.70 -1.51
C ASN A 57 -8.89 -2.56 -2.61
N PRO A 58 -10.04 -1.91 -2.37
CA PRO A 58 -11.03 -1.76 -3.45
C PRO A 58 -10.53 -0.91 -4.61
N ILE A 59 -9.74 0.13 -4.32
CA ILE A 59 -9.20 1.02 -5.36
C ILE A 59 -8.26 0.27 -6.29
N ILE A 60 -7.32 -0.47 -5.69
CA ILE A 60 -6.31 -1.21 -6.45
C ILE A 60 -6.96 -2.37 -7.21
N ASP A 61 -7.86 -3.07 -6.57
CA ASP A 61 -8.57 -4.21 -7.19
C ASP A 61 -9.39 -3.75 -8.39
N LYS A 62 -10.16 -2.68 -8.22
CA LYS A 62 -11.02 -2.14 -9.28
C LYS A 62 -10.22 -1.59 -10.45
N ALA A 63 -9.06 -0.99 -10.16
CA ALA A 63 -8.21 -0.41 -11.20
C ALA A 63 -7.51 -1.46 -12.06
N GLY A 64 -7.36 -2.68 -11.56
CA GLY A 64 -6.74 -3.77 -12.30
C GLY A 64 -5.30 -3.50 -12.68
N ILE A 65 -4.58 -2.74 -11.86
CA ILE A 65 -3.21 -2.32 -12.18
C ILE A 65 -2.15 -3.33 -11.75
N LEU A 66 -2.52 -4.28 -10.91
CA LEU A 66 -1.58 -5.31 -10.48
C LEU A 66 -1.38 -6.34 -11.59
N PRO A 67 -0.14 -6.79 -11.81
CA PRO A 67 0.09 -7.90 -12.73
C PRO A 67 -0.70 -9.14 -12.34
N ASP A 68 -1.11 -9.94 -13.33
CA ASP A 68 -1.91 -11.13 -13.08
C ASP A 68 -1.21 -12.17 -12.21
N ASP A 69 0.11 -12.12 -12.14
CA ASP A 69 0.90 -13.07 -11.37
C ASP A 69 1.09 -12.67 -9.90
N ILE A 70 0.49 -11.56 -9.47
CA ILE A 70 0.52 -11.17 -8.06
C ILE A 70 -0.50 -12.01 -7.29
N ASP A 71 -0.03 -12.73 -6.30
CA ASP A 71 -0.86 -13.60 -5.45
C ASP A 71 -1.41 -12.87 -4.23
N VAL A 72 -0.61 -11.96 -3.67
CA VAL A 72 -0.93 -11.29 -2.40
C VAL A 72 -0.65 -9.80 -2.52
N LEU A 73 -1.53 -8.99 -1.97
CA LEU A 73 -1.29 -7.56 -1.76
C LEU A 73 -1.13 -7.33 -0.26
N ASP A 74 0.03 -6.82 0.14
CA ASP A 74 0.34 -6.54 1.53
C ASP A 74 0.60 -5.05 1.72
N ILE A 75 -0.05 -4.46 2.69
CA ILE A 75 0.05 -3.03 2.99
C ILE A 75 0.57 -2.89 4.41
N TYR A 76 1.68 -2.20 4.58
CA TYR A 76 2.26 -2.01 5.89
C TYR A 76 2.84 -0.62 6.06
N ALA A 77 3.03 -0.21 7.30
CA ALA A 77 3.60 1.07 7.63
C ALA A 77 5.12 0.96 7.78
N LYS A 78 5.81 1.95 7.22
CA LYS A 78 7.27 2.04 7.36
C LYS A 78 7.60 2.25 8.84
N GLU A 79 8.54 1.48 9.36
CA GLU A 79 8.99 1.67 10.72
C GLU A 79 9.73 2.99 10.86
N LYS A 80 9.37 3.73 11.90
CA LYS A 80 10.11 4.94 12.25
C LYS A 80 11.39 4.54 12.97
N GLY A 81 12.51 4.96 12.43
CA GLY A 81 13.79 4.72 13.06
C GLY A 81 13.85 5.36 14.44
N GLU A 82 14.60 4.77 15.28
CA GLU A 82 14.81 5.29 16.64
C GLU A 82 16.08 6.10 16.73
#